data_7df146d3bcd5dcfa89175be2cf2a29e6
#
_entry.id   7df146d3bcd5dcfa89175be2cf2a29e6
#
_cell.length_a   1.000
_cell.length_b   1.000
_cell.length_c   1.000
_cell.angle_alpha   90.00
_cell.angle_beta   90.00
_cell.angle_gamma   90.00
#
_symmetry.space_group_name_H-M   'P 1'
#
loop_
_entity.id
_entity.type
_entity.pdbx_description
1 polymer ?
#
loop_
_entity_poly.entity_id
_entity_poly.type
_entity_poly.pdbx_seq_one_letter_code
_entity_poly.pdbx_strand_id
1 'polypeptide(L)'
;MAKKQFKAESKRLLDLMINSIYTHQEIFLREIISNASDAIDKLAYLALTDENVGLSRSDFAIQLKPDETARTLTVSDNGIGMDKDEMENNLGTICRSGSLQFKQTLDKDKAADTDIIGQFGVGFYSAFMVADKVTVISKKYGSDEAWKWESEGADGYTMTPCERANAGTDVIMQLKADTDDEKYSRFLKTWELQQLVRKYSDYIRYPIRMEVEKSRMKEGTEKDEKPEYETYTEVETLNSMVPIWNKNKKDVTDEEYNNFYKEKFFDFEDPLAVIHANVEGAVTYKALLYIPAKAPYDFYTKDFKKGLQLYSSGVMIMENCADLLPDCFRFVRGVVDSQDLSLNISREMLQHDRQLKFIAGNLEKKIKAELQKLLDNDREKYEKFFAAFGPQIKYGVPADYGAKKEALQDLLLYWSSKEGKLISLKEYAAAMPEDQKYIYYANGESRERLGQLPQMEKLQQKGYDVLFMTDEVDGFVPQTLGKYQEKELKSITAGDLGLETEEEKKAAEEKSEKSKQTLDFVKKTLGDKVRDVRLSDNLGSHPVSVVPAEGMTFEMEKYFKRVDPNSGMKADRILEFNADHPIFAKLQIAVAQDEKKAEDLVKILYTQALLMADLPVENAGEYTDLVCSLIG
;
A
#
# COMPACT_ATOMS: atom_id res chain seq x y z
N MET A 1 46.55 -8.50 27.26
CA MET A 1 46.54 -9.19 25.97
C MET A 1 46.54 -8.13 24.86
N ALA A 2 47.45 -8.20 23.91
CA ALA A 2 47.49 -7.27 22.78
C ALA A 2 46.31 -7.63 21.82
N LYS A 3 45.44 -6.67 21.50
CA LYS A 3 44.42 -6.80 20.44
C LYS A 3 45.13 -7.04 19.10
N LYS A 4 44.80 -8.12 18.39
CA LYS A 4 45.24 -8.38 17.02
C LYS A 4 44.19 -7.84 16.06
N GLN A 5 44.62 -7.18 15.00
CA GLN A 5 43.74 -6.73 13.91
C GLN A 5 43.40 -7.91 13.00
N PHE A 6 42.18 -7.93 12.45
CA PHE A 6 41.80 -8.86 11.40
C PHE A 6 42.57 -8.53 10.11
N LYS A 7 42.98 -9.57 9.38
CA LYS A 7 43.54 -9.43 8.03
C LYS A 7 42.44 -9.66 7.01
N ALA A 8 42.37 -8.87 5.95
CA ALA A 8 41.41 -8.99 4.88
C ALA A 8 42.08 -9.55 3.60
N GLU A 9 41.39 -10.48 2.92
CA GLU A 9 41.74 -10.91 1.56
C GLU A 9 40.99 -10.00 0.58
N SER A 10 41.70 -8.97 0.06
CA SER A 10 41.09 -7.93 -0.76
C SER A 10 40.42 -8.46 -2.02
N LYS A 11 41.00 -9.47 -2.68
CA LYS A 11 40.42 -10.12 -3.87
C LYS A 11 39.06 -10.73 -3.57
N ARG A 12 38.97 -11.52 -2.51
CA ARG A 12 37.73 -12.18 -2.11
C ARG A 12 36.66 -11.20 -1.63
N LEU A 13 37.05 -10.12 -0.96
CA LEU A 13 36.13 -9.05 -0.58
C LEU A 13 35.56 -8.34 -1.81
N LEU A 14 36.39 -8.05 -2.81
CA LEU A 14 35.93 -7.41 -4.03
C LEU A 14 34.97 -8.32 -4.81
N ASP A 15 35.26 -9.62 -4.91
CA ASP A 15 34.36 -10.61 -5.52
C ASP A 15 33.01 -10.67 -4.81
N LEU A 16 33.01 -10.66 -3.47
CA LEU A 16 31.75 -10.61 -2.70
C LEU A 16 30.98 -9.31 -2.93
N MET A 17 31.68 -8.19 -3.05
CA MET A 17 31.07 -6.89 -3.34
C MET A 17 30.42 -6.84 -4.71
N ILE A 18 31.10 -7.36 -5.72
CA ILE A 18 30.61 -7.37 -7.10
C ILE A 18 29.40 -8.30 -7.24
N ASN A 19 29.43 -9.48 -6.59
CA ASN A 19 28.48 -10.55 -6.85
C ASN A 19 27.39 -10.73 -5.78
N SER A 20 27.46 -10.03 -4.63
CA SER A 20 26.56 -10.31 -3.51
C SER A 20 25.95 -9.08 -2.83
N ILE A 21 26.45 -7.87 -3.08
CA ILE A 21 25.93 -6.66 -2.44
C ILE A 21 24.66 -6.16 -3.13
N TYR A 22 24.66 -6.19 -4.45
CA TYR A 22 23.54 -5.68 -5.25
C TYR A 22 22.69 -6.82 -5.81
N THR A 23 21.38 -6.68 -5.69
CA THR A 23 20.42 -7.68 -6.18
C THR A 23 20.18 -7.54 -7.69
N HIS A 24 20.25 -6.31 -8.21
CA HIS A 24 19.97 -5.99 -9.61
C HIS A 24 21.19 -5.38 -10.30
N GLN A 25 21.55 -5.91 -11.47
CA GLN A 25 22.73 -5.44 -12.20
C GLN A 25 22.61 -3.98 -12.64
N GLU A 26 21.42 -3.52 -13.02
CA GLU A 26 21.15 -2.17 -13.50
C GLU A 26 21.50 -1.06 -12.48
N ILE A 27 21.68 -1.41 -11.23
CA ILE A 27 22.07 -0.48 -10.15
C ILE A 27 23.45 0.15 -10.41
N PHE A 28 24.31 -0.50 -11.22
CA PHE A 28 25.61 0.07 -11.56
C PHE A 28 25.48 1.50 -12.12
N LEU A 29 24.50 1.74 -13.00
CA LEU A 29 24.32 3.05 -13.62
C LEU A 29 23.94 4.11 -12.58
N ARG A 30 23.05 3.77 -11.65
CA ARG A 30 22.70 4.64 -10.50
C ARG A 30 23.91 5.03 -9.68
N GLU A 31 24.77 4.07 -9.33
CA GLU A 31 25.94 4.31 -8.50
C GLU A 31 26.99 5.19 -9.22
N ILE A 32 27.26 4.93 -10.51
CA ILE A 32 28.21 5.73 -11.28
C ILE A 32 27.70 7.15 -11.51
N ILE A 33 26.41 7.33 -11.81
CA ILE A 33 25.78 8.66 -11.93
C ILE A 33 25.82 9.40 -10.58
N SER A 34 25.57 8.71 -9.47
CA SER A 34 25.66 9.31 -8.12
C SER A 34 27.07 9.81 -7.80
N ASN A 35 28.11 9.04 -8.16
CA ASN A 35 29.50 9.45 -7.99
C ASN A 35 29.85 10.67 -8.86
N ALA A 36 29.35 10.72 -10.10
CA ALA A 36 29.49 11.86 -10.99
C ALA A 36 28.83 13.12 -10.41
N SER A 37 27.60 12.98 -9.88
CA SER A 37 26.90 14.07 -9.18
C SER A 37 27.70 14.60 -7.99
N ASP A 38 28.23 13.71 -7.13
CA ASP A 38 29.06 14.09 -5.98
C ASP A 38 30.33 14.83 -6.41
N ALA A 39 30.96 14.44 -7.54
CA ALA A 39 32.15 15.11 -8.07
C ALA A 39 31.81 16.53 -8.55
N ILE A 40 30.63 16.72 -9.15
CA ILE A 40 30.15 18.04 -9.55
C ILE A 40 29.80 18.89 -8.33
N ASP A 41 29.14 18.33 -7.31
CA ASP A 41 28.80 19.05 -6.07
C ASP A 41 30.06 19.63 -5.38
N LYS A 42 31.14 18.88 -5.36
CA LYS A 42 32.42 19.35 -4.81
C LYS A 42 32.98 20.56 -5.59
N LEU A 43 32.93 20.53 -6.92
CA LEU A 43 33.40 21.63 -7.75
C LEU A 43 32.45 22.83 -7.69
N ALA A 44 31.15 22.60 -7.69
CA ALA A 44 30.15 23.64 -7.55
C ALA A 44 30.27 24.37 -6.19
N TYR A 45 30.60 23.61 -5.12
CA TYR A 45 30.89 24.21 -3.82
C TYR A 45 32.15 25.09 -3.85
N LEU A 46 33.23 24.63 -4.50
CA LEU A 46 34.46 25.46 -4.70
C LEU A 46 34.15 26.72 -5.50
N ALA A 47 33.31 26.66 -6.52
CA ALA A 47 32.91 27.79 -7.35
C ALA A 47 32.21 28.92 -6.55
N LEU A 48 31.72 28.65 -5.33
CA LEU A 48 31.18 29.70 -4.46
C LEU A 48 32.25 30.65 -3.92
N THR A 49 33.53 30.23 -3.89
CA THR A 49 34.65 30.96 -3.32
C THR A 49 35.81 31.16 -4.26
N ASP A 50 35.88 30.41 -5.37
CA ASP A 50 36.93 30.47 -6.38
C ASP A 50 36.34 30.83 -7.76
N GLU A 51 36.48 32.10 -8.14
CA GLU A 51 36.02 32.63 -9.43
C GLU A 51 36.71 31.99 -10.63
N ASN A 52 37.91 31.36 -10.43
CA ASN A 52 38.65 30.72 -11.52
C ASN A 52 38.01 29.42 -12.00
N VAL A 53 37.05 28.87 -11.28
CA VAL A 53 36.26 27.70 -11.75
C VAL A 53 35.59 28.01 -13.07
N GLY A 54 35.11 29.25 -13.26
CA GLY A 54 34.60 29.75 -14.53
C GLY A 54 33.35 29.02 -15.08
N LEU A 55 32.76 28.14 -14.27
CA LEU A 55 31.57 27.38 -14.62
C LEU A 55 30.37 27.90 -13.82
N SER A 56 29.27 28.13 -14.52
CA SER A 56 27.96 28.41 -13.92
C SER A 56 27.23 27.09 -13.65
N ARG A 57 26.16 27.15 -12.85
CA ARG A 57 25.35 25.96 -12.51
C ARG A 57 24.78 25.25 -13.75
N SER A 58 24.53 25.98 -14.83
CA SER A 58 23.99 25.43 -16.09
C SER A 58 25.04 24.70 -16.92
N ASP A 59 26.34 24.91 -16.63
CA ASP A 59 27.45 24.31 -17.38
C ASP A 59 27.81 22.92 -16.86
N PHE A 60 27.40 22.61 -15.62
CA PHE A 60 27.59 21.28 -15.05
C PHE A 60 26.66 20.27 -15.70
N ALA A 61 27.21 19.11 -16.08
CA ALA A 61 26.45 18.03 -16.69
C ALA A 61 27.15 16.67 -16.53
N ILE A 62 26.31 15.63 -16.53
CA ILE A 62 26.75 14.24 -16.67
C ILE A 62 26.41 13.80 -18.09
N GLN A 63 27.32 13.17 -18.79
CA GLN A 63 27.11 12.68 -20.15
C GLN A 63 27.19 11.16 -20.20
N LEU A 64 26.19 10.54 -20.82
CA LEU A 64 26.18 9.12 -21.16
C LEU A 64 26.55 8.96 -22.63
N LYS A 65 27.55 8.10 -22.92
CA LYS A 65 28.03 7.83 -24.27
C LYS A 65 28.07 6.31 -24.49
N PRO A 66 26.97 5.69 -24.97
CA PRO A 66 27.02 4.30 -25.41
C PRO A 66 27.70 4.18 -26.75
N ASP A 67 28.55 3.16 -26.94
CA ASP A 67 29.14 2.76 -28.21
C ASP A 67 28.90 1.27 -28.41
N GLU A 68 27.95 0.94 -29.31
CA GLU A 68 27.58 -0.45 -29.60
C GLU A 68 28.71 -1.20 -30.31
N THR A 69 29.50 -0.50 -31.14
CA THR A 69 30.60 -1.12 -31.92
C THR A 69 31.76 -1.50 -31.01
N ALA A 70 32.17 -0.58 -30.14
CA ALA A 70 33.23 -0.84 -29.16
C ALA A 70 32.69 -1.62 -27.93
N ARG A 71 31.38 -1.82 -27.79
CA ARG A 71 30.70 -2.36 -26.61
C ARG A 71 31.10 -1.63 -25.34
N THR A 72 31.18 -0.30 -25.37
CA THR A 72 31.52 0.51 -24.21
C THR A 72 30.39 1.44 -23.83
N LEU A 73 30.18 1.61 -22.51
CA LEU A 73 29.37 2.68 -21.95
C LEU A 73 30.30 3.62 -21.18
N THR A 74 30.30 4.90 -21.57
CA THR A 74 31.07 5.94 -20.86
C THR A 74 30.10 6.83 -20.09
N VAL A 75 30.39 7.05 -18.80
CA VAL A 75 29.75 8.07 -17.96
C VAL A 75 30.82 9.15 -17.70
N SER A 76 30.54 10.36 -18.15
CA SER A 76 31.50 11.49 -18.09
C SER A 76 30.90 12.61 -17.25
N ASP A 77 31.66 13.18 -16.33
CA ASP A 77 31.31 14.38 -15.57
C ASP A 77 32.35 15.51 -15.79
N ASN A 78 31.93 16.74 -15.56
CA ASN A 78 32.76 17.90 -15.50
C ASN A 78 32.90 18.45 -14.06
N GLY A 79 32.99 17.53 -13.10
CA GLY A 79 33.18 17.82 -11.68
C GLY A 79 34.64 18.11 -11.33
N ILE A 80 34.96 17.96 -10.02
CA ILE A 80 36.29 18.31 -9.48
C ILE A 80 37.44 17.47 -10.03
N GLY A 81 37.15 16.24 -10.51
CA GLY A 81 38.15 15.26 -10.92
C GLY A 81 39.04 14.76 -9.77
N MET A 82 40.05 13.98 -10.10
CA MET A 82 41.00 13.38 -9.15
C MET A 82 42.43 13.49 -9.67
N ASP A 83 43.40 13.78 -8.78
CA ASP A 83 44.81 13.59 -9.02
C ASP A 83 45.21 12.11 -8.83
N LYS A 84 46.51 11.81 -9.05
CA LYS A 84 47.05 10.46 -8.94
C LYS A 84 46.76 9.82 -7.56
N ASP A 85 47.10 10.56 -6.50
CA ASP A 85 47.02 10.05 -5.15
C ASP A 85 45.55 9.85 -4.74
N GLU A 86 44.66 10.74 -5.17
CA GLU A 86 43.22 10.61 -4.96
C GLU A 86 42.63 9.41 -5.73
N MET A 87 43.03 9.16 -6.97
CA MET A 87 42.61 7.97 -7.72
C MET A 87 43.07 6.68 -7.02
N GLU A 88 44.33 6.62 -6.59
CA GLU A 88 44.86 5.47 -5.85
C GLU A 88 44.09 5.25 -4.54
N ASN A 89 43.77 6.31 -3.82
CA ASN A 89 43.08 6.25 -2.55
C ASN A 89 41.59 5.95 -2.71
N ASN A 90 40.90 6.49 -3.70
CA ASN A 90 39.44 6.39 -3.84
C ASN A 90 39.02 5.21 -4.72
N LEU A 91 39.84 4.79 -5.69
CA LEU A 91 39.54 3.65 -6.58
C LEU A 91 40.36 2.41 -6.21
N GLY A 92 41.53 2.58 -5.58
CA GLY A 92 42.38 1.48 -5.15
C GLY A 92 42.14 0.99 -3.72
N THR A 93 41.33 1.69 -2.91
CA THR A 93 41.03 1.32 -1.53
C THR A 93 39.51 1.05 -1.35
N ILE A 94 39.15 -0.19 -1.10
CA ILE A 94 37.77 -0.61 -0.89
C ILE A 94 37.20 0.04 0.37
N CYS A 95 35.93 0.46 0.33
CA CYS A 95 35.19 1.11 1.44
C CYS A 95 35.76 2.49 1.84
N ARG A 96 36.51 3.15 0.98
CA ARG A 96 36.93 4.53 1.19
C ARG A 96 36.10 5.49 0.33
N SER A 97 35.41 6.42 1.00
CA SER A 97 34.61 7.44 0.32
C SER A 97 35.24 8.83 0.45
N GLY A 98 35.75 9.37 -0.64
CA GLY A 98 36.22 10.76 -0.71
C GLY A 98 35.06 11.77 -0.56
N SER A 99 33.84 11.38 -0.90
CA SER A 99 32.63 12.20 -0.73
C SER A 99 32.24 12.31 0.74
N LEU A 100 32.33 11.22 1.51
CA LEU A 100 32.11 11.26 2.95
C LEU A 100 33.16 12.10 3.68
N GLN A 101 34.43 11.97 3.28
CA GLN A 101 35.52 12.79 3.85
C GLN A 101 35.27 14.28 3.59
N PHE A 102 34.87 14.64 2.37
CA PHE A 102 34.53 16.02 2.04
C PHE A 102 33.35 16.53 2.90
N LYS A 103 32.30 15.77 3.07
CA LYS A 103 31.16 16.13 3.94
C LYS A 103 31.58 16.39 5.39
N GLN A 104 32.54 15.63 5.91
CA GLN A 104 33.07 15.80 7.28
C GLN A 104 33.94 17.05 7.44
N THR A 105 34.49 17.60 6.37
CA THR A 105 35.28 18.84 6.40
C THR A 105 34.46 20.12 6.27
N LEU A 106 33.18 19.99 5.89
CA LEU A 106 32.24 21.11 5.80
C LEU A 106 31.74 21.55 7.17
N ASP A 107 31.59 22.86 7.39
CA ASP A 107 30.88 23.40 8.54
C ASP A 107 29.44 22.90 8.55
N LYS A 108 28.88 22.66 9.76
CA LYS A 108 27.53 22.10 9.91
C LYS A 108 26.44 22.87 9.17
N ASP A 109 26.55 24.19 9.11
CA ASP A 109 25.57 25.05 8.43
C ASP A 109 25.68 24.97 6.89
N LYS A 110 26.87 24.65 6.37
CA LYS A 110 27.13 24.49 4.92
C LYS A 110 26.96 23.05 4.44
N ALA A 111 27.06 22.08 5.35
CA ALA A 111 26.83 20.67 5.05
C ALA A 111 25.36 20.36 4.70
N ALA A 112 24.43 21.22 5.13
CA ALA A 112 23.00 21.08 4.82
C ALA A 112 22.66 21.42 3.35
N ASP A 113 23.48 22.23 2.68
CA ASP A 113 23.28 22.60 1.28
C ASP A 113 23.95 21.62 0.28
N THR A 114 24.77 20.68 0.77
CA THR A 114 25.50 19.71 -0.04
C THR A 114 24.89 18.31 0.12
N ASP A 115 24.16 17.85 -0.90
CA ASP A 115 23.49 16.54 -0.93
C ASP A 115 24.44 15.43 -1.40
N ILE A 116 25.48 15.14 -0.65
CA ILE A 116 26.43 14.08 -0.99
C ILE A 116 25.74 12.71 -0.88
N ILE A 117 25.74 11.98 -2.00
CA ILE A 117 25.06 10.69 -2.17
C ILE A 117 25.98 9.55 -1.75
N GLY A 118 27.25 9.54 -2.22
CA GLY A 118 28.22 8.43 -2.05
C GLY A 118 28.87 8.37 -0.68
N GLN A 119 28.35 7.58 0.26
CA GLN A 119 28.82 7.49 1.64
C GLN A 119 29.66 6.23 1.95
N PHE A 120 29.47 5.12 1.22
CA PHE A 120 30.01 3.81 1.58
C PHE A 120 31.34 3.45 0.88
N GLY A 121 31.71 4.14 -0.21
CA GLY A 121 32.95 3.88 -0.97
C GLY A 121 32.97 2.51 -1.67
N VAL A 122 31.79 1.98 -2.03
CA VAL A 122 31.65 0.70 -2.74
C VAL A 122 30.91 0.83 -4.07
N GLY A 123 30.14 1.91 -4.28
CA GLY A 123 29.28 2.09 -5.45
C GLY A 123 30.05 2.01 -6.79
N PHE A 124 31.29 2.50 -6.83
CA PHE A 124 32.14 2.42 -8.02
C PHE A 124 32.34 0.97 -8.53
N TYR A 125 32.54 0.04 -7.62
CA TYR A 125 32.80 -1.37 -7.99
C TYR A 125 31.61 -2.09 -8.59
N SER A 126 30.40 -1.52 -8.51
CA SER A 126 29.21 -2.03 -9.21
C SER A 126 29.39 -2.05 -10.73
N ALA A 127 30.29 -1.22 -11.29
CA ALA A 127 30.66 -1.24 -12.71
C ALA A 127 31.11 -2.64 -13.17
N PHE A 128 31.80 -3.40 -12.32
CA PHE A 128 32.27 -4.75 -12.64
C PHE A 128 31.17 -5.81 -12.66
N MET A 129 29.95 -5.49 -12.22
CA MET A 129 28.80 -6.37 -12.42
C MET A 129 28.48 -6.54 -13.92
N VAL A 130 28.71 -5.49 -14.71
CA VAL A 130 28.35 -5.43 -16.14
C VAL A 130 29.54 -5.32 -17.08
N ALA A 131 30.74 -4.99 -16.57
CA ALA A 131 31.94 -4.77 -17.37
C ALA A 131 33.04 -5.79 -17.04
N ASP A 132 33.75 -6.25 -18.09
CA ASP A 132 34.98 -7.04 -17.97
C ASP A 132 36.17 -6.15 -17.65
N LYS A 133 36.15 -4.90 -18.13
CA LYS A 133 37.21 -3.91 -17.89
C LYS A 133 36.61 -2.54 -17.62
N VAL A 134 37.12 -1.87 -16.62
CA VAL A 134 36.77 -0.47 -16.29
C VAL A 134 38.00 0.40 -16.43
N THR A 135 37.89 1.47 -17.21
CA THR A 135 38.94 2.50 -17.39
C THR A 135 38.41 3.82 -16.83
N VAL A 136 39.15 4.45 -15.94
CA VAL A 136 38.82 5.78 -15.40
C VAL A 136 39.91 6.78 -15.86
N ILE A 137 39.48 7.84 -16.53
CA ILE A 137 40.33 8.95 -16.93
C ILE A 137 39.93 10.17 -16.12
N SER A 138 40.82 10.75 -15.34
CA SER A 138 40.48 11.88 -14.50
C SER A 138 41.56 12.97 -14.52
N LYS A 139 41.08 14.21 -14.49
CA LYS A 139 41.90 15.42 -14.33
C LYS A 139 41.31 16.25 -13.20
N LYS A 140 42.13 16.50 -12.18
CA LYS A 140 41.72 17.33 -11.05
C LYS A 140 41.65 18.79 -11.43
N TYR A 141 40.66 19.52 -10.93
CA TYR A 141 40.61 20.97 -11.06
C TYR A 141 41.89 21.63 -10.51
N GLY A 142 42.46 22.54 -11.28
CA GLY A 142 43.70 23.23 -10.92
C GLY A 142 44.96 22.41 -11.17
N SER A 143 44.88 21.20 -11.75
CA SER A 143 46.06 20.41 -12.16
C SER A 143 46.25 20.41 -13.67
N ASP A 144 47.51 20.39 -14.12
CA ASP A 144 47.87 20.21 -15.54
C ASP A 144 47.91 18.74 -15.93
N GLU A 145 48.03 17.83 -14.95
CA GLU A 145 48.18 16.39 -15.16
C GLU A 145 46.85 15.68 -15.17
N ALA A 146 46.68 14.73 -16.08
CA ALA A 146 45.58 13.77 -16.10
C ALA A 146 46.10 12.34 -15.97
N TRP A 147 45.34 11.49 -15.32
CA TRP A 147 45.73 10.11 -15.05
C TRP A 147 44.65 9.14 -15.52
N LYS A 148 45.10 7.99 -16.02
CA LYS A 148 44.28 6.85 -16.44
C LYS A 148 44.49 5.69 -15.47
N TRP A 149 43.43 5.22 -14.87
CA TRP A 149 43.34 4.01 -14.04
C TRP A 149 42.60 2.92 -14.83
N GLU A 150 43.11 1.70 -14.84
CA GLU A 150 42.48 0.56 -15.55
C GLU A 150 42.53 -0.68 -14.67
N SER A 151 41.39 -1.42 -14.64
CA SER A 151 41.28 -2.69 -13.93
C SER A 151 40.30 -3.64 -14.65
N GLU A 152 40.60 -4.93 -14.53
CA GLU A 152 39.71 -6.05 -14.94
C GLU A 152 39.05 -6.71 -13.72
N GLY A 153 38.98 -6.03 -12.58
CA GLY A 153 38.35 -6.48 -11.35
C GLY A 153 39.35 -6.87 -10.27
N ALA A 154 39.20 -8.08 -9.71
CA ALA A 154 39.91 -8.48 -8.49
C ALA A 154 41.44 -8.69 -8.61
N ASP A 155 41.99 -8.64 -9.81
CA ASP A 155 43.43 -8.89 -10.04
C ASP A 155 44.30 -7.64 -9.88
N GLY A 156 43.71 -6.49 -9.55
CA GLY A 156 44.39 -5.25 -9.31
C GLY A 156 44.14 -4.19 -10.40
N TYR A 157 44.97 -3.15 -10.42
CA TYR A 157 44.82 -2.04 -11.36
C TYR A 157 46.18 -1.51 -11.82
N THR A 158 46.16 -0.77 -12.93
CA THR A 158 47.32 -0.03 -13.44
C THR A 158 46.99 1.44 -13.52
N MET A 159 48.01 2.29 -13.36
CA MET A 159 47.88 3.74 -13.49
C MET A 159 48.94 4.27 -14.46
N THR A 160 48.52 5.08 -15.42
CA THR A 160 49.37 5.70 -16.41
C THR A 160 49.00 7.18 -16.62
N PRO A 161 49.94 8.08 -16.89
CA PRO A 161 49.62 9.44 -17.28
C PRO A 161 48.90 9.43 -18.64
N CYS A 162 47.97 10.38 -18.81
CA CYS A 162 47.21 10.55 -20.05
C CYS A 162 46.89 12.04 -20.29
N GLU A 163 46.18 12.33 -21.36
CA GLU A 163 45.69 13.67 -21.65
C GLU A 163 44.20 13.76 -21.45
N ARG A 164 43.75 14.84 -20.81
CA ARG A 164 42.34 15.25 -20.70
C ARG A 164 42.29 16.79 -20.71
N ALA A 165 41.44 17.36 -21.57
CA ALA A 165 41.39 18.80 -21.76
C ALA A 165 40.96 19.55 -20.49
N ASN A 166 39.76 19.18 -19.94
CA ASN A 166 39.13 19.88 -18.82
C ASN A 166 39.11 19.02 -17.55
N ALA A 167 38.93 19.64 -16.40
CA ALA A 167 38.67 18.94 -15.14
C ALA A 167 37.42 18.03 -15.23
N GLY A 168 37.41 16.97 -14.42
CA GLY A 168 36.33 15.98 -14.36
C GLY A 168 36.80 14.55 -14.54
N THR A 169 35.86 13.61 -14.69
CA THR A 169 36.16 12.18 -14.76
C THR A 169 35.31 11.49 -15.84
N ASP A 170 35.95 10.57 -16.57
CA ASP A 170 35.31 9.65 -17.52
C ASP A 170 35.45 8.24 -16.97
N VAL A 171 34.31 7.55 -16.74
CA VAL A 171 34.26 6.14 -16.36
C VAL A 171 33.83 5.35 -17.60
N ILE A 172 34.76 4.60 -18.19
CA ILE A 172 34.55 3.82 -19.42
C ILE A 172 34.42 2.34 -19.03
N MET A 173 33.29 1.75 -19.28
CA MET A 173 32.95 0.36 -18.97
C MET A 173 32.94 -0.45 -20.26
N GLN A 174 33.86 -1.39 -20.42
CA GLN A 174 33.84 -2.41 -21.49
C GLN A 174 32.87 -3.49 -21.06
N LEU A 175 31.70 -3.53 -21.67
CA LEU A 175 30.63 -4.44 -21.23
C LEU A 175 30.95 -5.91 -21.56
N LYS A 176 30.57 -6.79 -20.64
CA LYS A 176 30.65 -8.25 -20.78
C LYS A 176 29.95 -8.74 -22.03
N ALA A 177 30.41 -9.88 -22.56
CA ALA A 177 29.70 -10.57 -23.62
C ALA A 177 28.32 -11.03 -23.17
N ASP A 178 27.35 -11.00 -24.07
CA ASP A 178 26.02 -11.54 -23.79
C ASP A 178 26.10 -13.05 -23.58
N THR A 179 25.34 -13.55 -22.63
CA THR A 179 25.15 -14.98 -22.38
C THR A 179 23.70 -15.38 -22.68
N ASP A 180 23.37 -16.66 -22.53
CA ASP A 180 22.00 -17.13 -22.70
C ASP A 180 21.06 -16.51 -21.63
N ASP A 181 21.55 -16.35 -20.40
CA ASP A 181 20.79 -15.86 -19.26
C ASP A 181 20.82 -14.33 -19.12
N GLU A 182 21.93 -13.66 -19.56
CA GLU A 182 22.17 -12.24 -19.33
C GLU A 182 22.51 -11.49 -20.62
N LYS A 183 21.81 -10.41 -20.91
CA LYS A 183 22.01 -9.54 -22.09
C LYS A 183 22.62 -8.21 -21.71
N TYR A 184 23.94 -8.16 -21.56
CA TYR A 184 24.66 -6.94 -21.19
C TYR A 184 24.60 -5.86 -22.28
N SER A 185 24.44 -6.24 -23.55
CA SER A 185 24.29 -5.31 -24.68
C SER A 185 23.05 -4.41 -24.55
N ARG A 186 22.06 -4.76 -23.69
CA ARG A 186 20.91 -3.91 -23.42
C ARG A 186 21.33 -2.55 -22.87
N PHE A 187 22.40 -2.49 -22.07
CA PHE A 187 22.91 -1.26 -21.47
C PHE A 187 23.62 -0.33 -22.48
N LEU A 188 23.67 -0.68 -23.75
CA LEU A 188 24.12 0.19 -24.85
C LEU A 188 22.93 0.78 -25.62
N LYS A 189 21.72 0.31 -25.35
CA LYS A 189 20.52 0.80 -26.05
C LYS A 189 19.99 2.09 -25.44
N THR A 190 19.78 3.07 -26.27
CA THR A 190 19.30 4.41 -25.88
C THR A 190 18.06 4.36 -25.01
N TRP A 191 17.04 3.59 -25.41
CA TRP A 191 15.78 3.50 -24.67
C TRP A 191 15.96 2.87 -23.27
N GLU A 192 16.84 1.87 -23.14
CA GLU A 192 17.11 1.24 -21.84
C GLU A 192 17.78 2.22 -20.89
N LEU A 193 18.81 2.95 -21.37
CA LEU A 193 19.49 3.99 -20.58
C LEU A 193 18.53 5.11 -20.16
N GLN A 194 17.64 5.54 -21.04
CA GLN A 194 16.60 6.52 -20.72
C GLN A 194 15.67 6.00 -19.58
N GLN A 195 15.23 4.74 -19.68
CA GLN A 195 14.39 4.13 -18.66
C GLN A 195 15.11 4.02 -17.30
N LEU A 196 16.38 3.59 -17.30
CA LEU A 196 17.17 3.46 -16.08
C LEU A 196 17.43 4.82 -15.41
N VAL A 197 17.75 5.85 -16.21
CA VAL A 197 17.93 7.21 -15.68
C VAL A 197 16.62 7.72 -15.06
N ARG A 198 15.49 7.59 -15.77
CA ARG A 198 14.18 8.00 -15.25
C ARG A 198 13.77 7.22 -14.00
N LYS A 199 14.12 5.94 -13.93
CA LYS A 199 13.79 5.09 -12.78
C LYS A 199 14.59 5.48 -11.53
N TYR A 200 15.91 5.58 -11.64
CA TYR A 200 16.79 5.66 -10.48
C TYR A 200 17.39 7.03 -10.21
N SER A 201 17.57 7.86 -11.25
CA SER A 201 18.38 9.09 -11.22
C SER A 201 17.63 10.31 -11.76
N ASP A 202 16.30 10.25 -11.88
CA ASP A 202 15.47 11.30 -12.47
C ASP A 202 15.63 12.65 -11.76
N TYR A 203 15.88 12.64 -10.46
CA TYR A 203 15.97 13.84 -9.63
C TYR A 203 17.39 14.18 -9.19
N ILE A 204 18.40 13.63 -9.87
CA ILE A 204 19.77 14.13 -9.76
C ILE A 204 19.79 15.60 -10.21
N ARG A 205 20.45 16.46 -9.43
CA ARG A 205 20.41 17.94 -9.58
C ARG A 205 21.01 18.46 -10.89
N TYR A 206 21.82 17.67 -11.55
CA TYR A 206 22.53 18.03 -12.77
C TYR A 206 21.91 17.33 -13.97
N PRO A 207 21.88 17.99 -15.15
CA PRO A 207 21.36 17.37 -16.36
C PRO A 207 22.22 16.16 -16.75
N ILE A 208 21.55 15.03 -16.94
CA ILE A 208 22.12 13.81 -17.50
C ILE A 208 21.80 13.83 -18.98
N ARG A 209 22.83 14.00 -19.81
CA ARG A 209 22.71 14.21 -21.25
C ARG A 209 23.18 12.98 -22.01
N MET A 210 22.51 12.70 -23.12
CA MET A 210 22.90 11.63 -24.05
C MET A 210 22.57 12.06 -25.48
N GLU A 211 23.43 11.68 -26.44
CA GLU A 211 23.11 11.78 -27.85
C GLU A 211 22.07 10.72 -28.22
N VAL A 212 20.96 11.13 -28.81
CA VAL A 212 19.84 10.27 -29.20
C VAL A 212 19.60 10.43 -30.69
N GLU A 213 19.52 9.30 -31.39
CA GLU A 213 19.08 9.31 -32.78
C GLU A 213 17.55 9.47 -32.84
N LYS A 214 17.10 10.48 -33.58
CA LYS A 214 15.69 10.76 -33.85
C LYS A 214 15.42 10.70 -35.35
N SER A 215 14.19 10.34 -35.68
CA SER A 215 13.74 10.38 -37.08
C SER A 215 12.73 11.52 -37.26
N ARG A 216 12.90 12.30 -38.30
CA ARG A 216 11.90 13.29 -38.74
C ARG A 216 11.55 13.08 -40.20
N MET A 217 10.35 13.46 -40.55
CA MET A 217 9.92 13.45 -41.96
C MET A 217 10.72 14.49 -42.72
N LYS A 218 11.26 14.15 -43.91
CA LYS A 218 11.95 15.09 -44.77
C LYS A 218 11.00 16.16 -45.26
N GLU A 219 11.43 17.40 -45.18
CA GLU A 219 10.68 18.51 -45.71
C GLU A 219 10.35 18.30 -47.20
N GLY A 220 9.07 18.50 -47.59
CA GLY A 220 8.59 18.34 -48.95
C GLY A 220 7.99 16.99 -49.32
N THR A 221 8.12 15.97 -48.44
CA THR A 221 7.52 14.64 -48.66
C THR A 221 6.21 14.43 -47.87
N GLU A 222 5.71 15.47 -47.21
CA GLU A 222 4.51 15.44 -46.35
C GLU A 222 3.22 15.03 -47.07
N LYS A 223 3.20 15.17 -48.42
CA LYS A 223 2.05 14.83 -49.27
C LYS A 223 2.21 13.55 -50.07
N ASP A 224 3.33 12.84 -49.88
CA ASP A 224 3.62 11.60 -50.61
C ASP A 224 2.92 10.43 -49.96
N GLU A 225 2.48 9.43 -50.77
CA GLU A 225 1.90 8.18 -50.25
C GLU A 225 2.85 7.40 -49.32
N LYS A 226 4.17 7.64 -49.43
CA LYS A 226 5.21 7.10 -48.59
C LYS A 226 6.17 8.23 -48.22
N PRO A 227 5.95 8.93 -47.07
CA PRO A 227 6.84 9.98 -46.64
C PRO A 227 8.24 9.39 -46.34
N GLU A 228 9.29 10.10 -46.77
CA GLU A 228 10.68 9.77 -46.46
C GLU A 228 11.05 10.33 -45.08
N TYR A 229 11.80 9.55 -44.31
CA TYR A 229 12.32 9.94 -43.01
C TYR A 229 13.84 10.10 -43.07
N GLU A 230 14.35 11.10 -42.41
CA GLU A 230 15.78 11.27 -42.17
C GLU A 230 16.11 11.11 -40.70
N THR A 231 17.24 10.46 -40.40
CA THR A 231 17.75 10.30 -39.05
C THR A 231 18.68 11.46 -38.74
N TYR A 232 18.55 12.05 -37.57
CA TYR A 232 19.45 13.07 -37.03
C TYR A 232 19.76 12.79 -35.57
N THR A 233 20.90 13.29 -35.10
CA THR A 233 21.35 13.15 -33.72
C THR A 233 21.08 14.43 -32.95
N GLU A 234 20.52 14.31 -31.76
CA GLU A 234 20.25 15.43 -30.85
C GLU A 234 20.70 15.06 -29.42
N VAL A 235 21.27 16.04 -28.71
CA VAL A 235 21.60 15.88 -27.29
C VAL A 235 20.33 16.10 -26.47
N GLU A 236 19.89 15.06 -25.78
CA GLU A 236 18.71 15.09 -24.93
C GLU A 236 19.09 15.07 -23.44
N THR A 237 18.38 15.85 -22.61
CA THR A 237 18.44 15.74 -21.16
C THR A 237 17.42 14.70 -20.70
N LEU A 238 17.89 13.65 -20.04
CA LEU A 238 17.11 12.45 -19.73
C LEU A 238 16.33 12.55 -18.43
N ASN A 239 16.79 13.41 -17.50
CA ASN A 239 16.25 13.52 -16.15
C ASN A 239 15.52 14.85 -15.90
N SER A 240 14.62 14.85 -14.93
CA SER A 240 13.78 16.01 -14.57
C SER A 240 14.47 16.98 -13.60
N MET A 241 15.51 16.57 -12.90
CA MET A 241 16.35 17.33 -11.95
C MET A 241 15.61 17.87 -10.71
N VAL A 242 14.42 18.45 -10.86
CA VAL A 242 13.69 19.10 -9.77
C VAL A 242 12.43 18.31 -9.45
N PRO A 243 12.42 17.56 -8.33
CA PRO A 243 11.23 16.81 -7.94
C PRO A 243 10.11 17.76 -7.47
N ILE A 244 8.87 17.45 -7.87
CA ILE A 244 7.70 18.25 -7.54
C ILE A 244 7.49 18.38 -6.01
N TRP A 245 7.86 17.36 -5.23
CA TRP A 245 7.74 17.37 -3.76
C TRP A 245 8.78 18.27 -3.07
N ASN A 246 9.77 18.78 -3.80
CA ASN A 246 10.72 19.77 -3.30
C ASN A 246 10.24 21.21 -3.52
N LYS A 247 9.27 21.41 -4.42
CA LYS A 247 8.65 22.73 -4.65
C LYS A 247 7.82 23.14 -3.42
N ASN A 248 7.64 24.44 -3.22
CA ASN A 248 6.69 24.90 -2.21
C ASN A 248 5.26 24.54 -2.66
N LYS A 249 4.44 24.03 -1.74
CA LYS A 249 3.04 23.65 -2.04
C LYS A 249 2.23 24.77 -2.71
N LYS A 250 2.54 26.04 -2.42
CA LYS A 250 1.84 27.19 -3.01
C LYS A 250 2.21 27.43 -4.47
N ASP A 251 3.34 26.90 -4.91
CA ASP A 251 3.89 27.10 -6.25
C ASP A 251 3.55 25.93 -7.20
N VAL A 252 2.80 24.94 -6.72
CA VAL A 252 2.39 23.76 -7.51
C VAL A 252 0.89 23.81 -7.71
N THR A 253 0.47 23.71 -8.97
CA THR A 253 -0.94 23.69 -9.35
C THR A 253 -1.54 22.29 -9.23
N ASP A 254 -2.87 22.21 -9.12
CA ASP A 254 -3.58 20.92 -9.11
C ASP A 254 -3.32 20.12 -10.41
N GLU A 255 -3.18 20.82 -11.54
CA GLU A 255 -2.86 20.19 -12.82
C GLU A 255 -1.46 19.56 -12.82
N GLU A 256 -0.45 20.21 -12.23
CA GLU A 256 0.90 19.66 -12.10
C GLU A 256 0.88 18.40 -11.19
N TYR A 257 0.13 18.42 -10.08
CA TYR A 257 -0.04 17.24 -9.23
C TYR A 257 -0.72 16.08 -9.97
N ASN A 258 -1.78 16.35 -10.69
CA ASN A 258 -2.56 15.34 -11.42
C ASN A 258 -1.73 14.73 -12.57
N ASN A 259 -1.01 15.56 -13.32
CA ASN A 259 -0.15 15.09 -14.41
C ASN A 259 0.99 14.22 -13.87
N PHE A 260 1.66 14.69 -12.81
CA PHE A 260 2.70 13.89 -12.14
C PHE A 260 2.16 12.52 -11.69
N TYR A 261 0.98 12.49 -11.07
CA TYR A 261 0.34 11.25 -10.62
C TYR A 261 0.09 10.30 -11.79
N LYS A 262 -0.55 10.79 -12.84
CA LYS A 262 -0.90 9.98 -14.04
C LYS A 262 0.35 9.42 -14.74
N GLU A 263 1.37 10.23 -14.92
CA GLU A 263 2.62 9.82 -15.56
C GLU A 263 3.43 8.84 -14.68
N LYS A 264 3.54 9.15 -13.38
CA LYS A 264 4.40 8.38 -12.47
C LYS A 264 3.82 7.02 -12.10
N PHE A 265 2.50 6.94 -11.95
CA PHE A 265 1.81 5.73 -11.51
C PHE A 265 0.98 5.04 -12.59
N PHE A 266 1.09 5.52 -13.85
CA PHE A 266 0.39 4.99 -15.02
C PHE A 266 -1.13 4.91 -14.82
N ASP A 267 -1.70 5.91 -14.17
CA ASP A 267 -3.13 6.06 -13.97
C ASP A 267 -3.72 7.02 -15.02
N PHE A 268 -4.98 6.80 -15.39
CA PHE A 268 -5.69 7.62 -16.39
C PHE A 268 -6.65 8.63 -15.75
N GLU A 269 -6.96 8.46 -14.46
CA GLU A 269 -7.86 9.35 -13.72
C GLU A 269 -7.07 10.24 -12.75
N ASP A 270 -7.65 11.40 -12.47
CA ASP A 270 -7.11 12.28 -11.43
C ASP A 270 -7.30 11.65 -10.05
N PRO A 271 -6.39 11.82 -9.11
CA PRO A 271 -6.53 11.35 -7.75
C PRO A 271 -7.64 12.10 -7.02
N LEU A 272 -8.29 11.46 -6.06
CA LEU A 272 -9.32 12.10 -5.22
C LEU A 272 -8.73 13.14 -4.26
N ALA A 273 -7.51 12.94 -3.79
CA ALA A 273 -6.80 13.86 -2.92
C ALA A 273 -5.29 13.75 -3.07
N VAL A 274 -4.62 14.86 -2.75
CA VAL A 274 -3.17 15.00 -2.76
C VAL A 274 -2.70 15.47 -1.39
N ILE A 275 -1.70 14.77 -0.82
CA ILE A 275 -1.07 15.12 0.44
C ILE A 275 0.38 15.52 0.14
N HIS A 276 0.67 16.81 0.11
CA HIS A 276 2.03 17.33 -0.01
C HIS A 276 2.53 17.77 1.37
N ALA A 277 3.57 17.12 1.87
CA ALA A 277 4.11 17.35 3.21
C ALA A 277 5.62 17.61 3.16
N ASN A 278 6.05 18.66 3.86
CA ASN A 278 7.44 18.93 4.23
C ASN A 278 7.52 18.90 5.75
N VAL A 279 8.33 18.02 6.30
CA VAL A 279 8.46 17.82 7.75
C VAL A 279 9.92 17.99 8.13
N GLU A 280 10.17 18.97 9.00
CA GLU A 280 11.47 19.26 9.59
C GLU A 280 11.40 18.98 11.10
N GLY A 281 12.41 18.30 11.64
CA GLY A 281 12.44 17.96 13.07
C GLY A 281 13.48 16.89 13.39
N ALA A 282 13.12 15.96 14.29
CA ALA A 282 13.99 14.83 14.67
C ALA A 282 14.30 13.90 13.48
N VAL A 283 13.42 13.85 12.50
CA VAL A 283 13.60 13.23 11.19
C VAL A 283 13.04 14.19 10.15
N THR A 284 13.85 14.54 9.18
CA THR A 284 13.48 15.42 8.08
C THR A 284 13.08 14.58 6.87
N TYR A 285 11.89 14.82 6.33
CA TYR A 285 11.43 14.16 5.12
C TYR A 285 10.42 15.00 4.35
N LYS A 286 10.32 14.76 3.06
CA LYS A 286 9.29 15.27 2.17
C LYS A 286 8.44 14.12 1.67
N ALA A 287 7.15 14.35 1.50
CA ALA A 287 6.25 13.33 1.00
C ALA A 287 5.20 13.95 0.07
N LEU A 288 4.93 13.25 -1.01
CA LEU A 288 3.84 13.55 -1.93
C LEU A 288 3.02 12.28 -2.11
N LEU A 289 1.82 12.26 -1.50
CA LEU A 289 0.95 11.10 -1.49
C LEU A 289 -0.34 11.39 -2.23
N TYR A 290 -0.91 10.36 -2.83
CA TYR A 290 -2.13 10.41 -3.62
C TYR A 290 -3.13 9.36 -3.15
N ILE A 291 -4.39 9.75 -3.08
CA ILE A 291 -5.51 8.85 -2.86
C ILE A 291 -6.15 8.60 -4.24
N PRO A 292 -6.01 7.40 -4.82
CA PRO A 292 -6.56 7.07 -6.13
C PRO A 292 -8.08 7.17 -6.18
N ALA A 293 -8.64 7.39 -7.37
CA ALA A 293 -10.08 7.40 -7.58
C ALA A 293 -10.69 6.00 -7.73
N LYS A 294 -9.88 5.03 -8.17
CA LYS A 294 -10.29 3.63 -8.40
C LYS A 294 -9.25 2.66 -7.87
N ALA A 295 -9.71 1.49 -7.46
CA ALA A 295 -8.83 0.39 -7.14
C ALA A 295 -8.28 -0.24 -8.44
N PRO A 296 -6.95 -0.51 -8.53
CA PRO A 296 -6.40 -1.30 -9.62
C PRO A 296 -7.03 -2.70 -9.65
N TYR A 297 -7.04 -3.33 -10.83
CA TYR A 297 -7.66 -4.65 -11.02
C TYR A 297 -7.06 -5.74 -10.12
N ASP A 298 -5.78 -5.61 -9.78
CA ASP A 298 -5.03 -6.55 -8.93
C ASP A 298 -5.04 -6.20 -7.44
N PHE A 299 -5.73 -5.11 -7.03
CA PHE A 299 -5.68 -4.55 -5.68
C PHE A 299 -5.97 -5.57 -4.56
N TYR A 300 -6.92 -6.47 -4.79
CA TYR A 300 -7.31 -7.51 -3.83
C TYR A 300 -6.65 -8.88 -4.12
N THR A 301 -5.64 -8.91 -5.00
CA THR A 301 -4.86 -10.14 -5.29
C THR A 301 -3.58 -10.19 -4.48
N LYS A 302 -2.91 -11.36 -4.50
CA LYS A 302 -1.59 -11.56 -3.88
C LYS A 302 -0.46 -10.85 -4.62
N ASP A 303 -0.67 -10.54 -5.90
CA ASP A 303 0.33 -9.92 -6.76
C ASP A 303 0.45 -8.41 -6.54
N PHE A 304 -0.54 -7.80 -5.89
CA PHE A 304 -0.53 -6.37 -5.58
C PHE A 304 0.63 -6.01 -4.64
N LYS A 305 1.51 -5.15 -5.11
CA LYS A 305 2.64 -4.64 -4.34
C LYS A 305 2.27 -3.31 -3.68
N LYS A 306 2.07 -3.37 -2.35
CA LYS A 306 1.88 -2.15 -1.57
C LYS A 306 3.20 -1.42 -1.37
N GLY A 307 3.15 -0.13 -1.15
CA GLY A 307 4.30 0.67 -0.72
C GLY A 307 4.40 1.99 -1.45
N LEU A 308 5.22 2.85 -0.88
CA LEU A 308 5.57 4.15 -1.45
C LEU A 308 6.96 4.07 -2.08
N GLN A 309 7.18 4.87 -3.12
CA GLN A 309 8.53 5.05 -3.65
C GLN A 309 9.37 5.81 -2.63
N LEU A 310 10.52 5.25 -2.29
CA LEU A 310 11.44 5.84 -1.33
C LEU A 310 12.65 6.41 -2.05
N TYR A 311 12.91 7.67 -1.80
CA TYR A 311 14.07 8.40 -2.31
C TYR A 311 14.98 8.86 -1.17
N SER A 312 16.23 9.05 -1.48
CA SER A 312 17.21 9.75 -0.64
C SER A 312 18.12 10.59 -1.53
N SER A 313 18.16 11.89 -1.29
CA SER A 313 18.95 12.86 -2.08
C SER A 313 18.69 12.78 -3.60
N GLY A 314 17.42 12.63 -4.01
CA GLY A 314 17.04 12.56 -5.43
C GLY A 314 17.29 11.22 -6.11
N VAL A 315 17.77 10.21 -5.37
CA VAL A 315 18.05 8.85 -5.88
C VAL A 315 17.01 7.89 -5.35
N MET A 316 16.41 7.08 -6.24
CA MET A 316 15.44 6.06 -5.83
C MET A 316 16.15 4.91 -5.11
N ILE A 317 15.67 4.63 -3.89
CA ILE A 317 16.16 3.56 -3.03
C ILE A 317 15.28 2.32 -3.17
N MET A 318 13.96 2.49 -3.08
CA MET A 318 12.99 1.41 -3.19
C MET A 318 11.77 1.88 -3.97
N GLU A 319 11.31 1.04 -4.91
CA GLU A 319 10.10 1.32 -5.69
C GLU A 319 8.81 1.10 -4.87
N ASN A 320 8.85 0.13 -3.95
CA ASN A 320 7.71 -0.24 -3.11
C ASN A 320 8.18 -0.46 -1.67
N CYS A 321 8.34 0.62 -0.90
CA CYS A 321 8.65 0.52 0.52
C CYS A 321 7.37 0.21 1.31
N ALA A 322 7.13 -1.08 1.57
CA ALA A 322 5.92 -1.57 2.22
C ALA A 322 5.78 -1.12 3.68
N ASP A 323 6.90 -0.86 4.35
CA ASP A 323 6.95 -0.49 5.78
C ASP A 323 6.48 0.95 6.04
N LEU A 324 6.34 1.77 5.00
CA LEU A 324 5.81 3.13 5.11
C LEU A 324 4.29 3.21 5.25
N LEU A 325 3.58 2.14 4.93
CA LEU A 325 2.12 2.11 4.95
C LEU A 325 1.58 0.89 5.70
N PRO A 326 0.63 1.06 6.62
CA PRO A 326 -0.14 -0.06 7.14
C PRO A 326 -1.05 -0.65 6.05
N ASP A 327 -1.47 -1.90 6.22
CA ASP A 327 -2.30 -2.57 5.21
C ASP A 327 -3.63 -1.88 4.93
N CYS A 328 -4.23 -1.24 5.93
CA CYS A 328 -5.48 -0.48 5.74
C CYS A 328 -5.34 0.71 4.79
N PHE A 329 -4.13 1.22 4.58
CA PHE A 329 -3.82 2.31 3.65
C PHE A 329 -2.99 1.88 2.44
N ARG A 330 -2.98 0.58 2.11
CA ARG A 330 -2.19 0.04 0.99
C ARG A 330 -2.56 0.62 -0.39
N PHE A 331 -3.70 1.27 -0.50
CA PHE A 331 -4.15 1.95 -1.73
C PHE A 331 -3.42 3.26 -2.01
N VAL A 332 -2.78 3.86 -1.01
CA VAL A 332 -2.07 5.13 -1.18
C VAL A 332 -0.87 4.93 -2.09
N ARG A 333 -0.74 5.81 -3.08
CA ARG A 333 0.41 5.91 -3.98
C ARG A 333 1.21 7.15 -3.61
N GLY A 334 2.48 7.16 -3.92
CA GLY A 334 3.27 8.38 -3.66
C GLY A 334 4.74 8.13 -3.47
N VAL A 335 5.38 9.22 -3.07
CA VAL A 335 6.83 9.32 -2.91
C VAL A 335 7.15 9.84 -1.51
N VAL A 336 8.19 9.28 -0.91
CA VAL A 336 8.83 9.80 0.31
C VAL A 336 10.31 10.01 0.01
N ASP A 337 10.83 11.18 0.36
CA ASP A 337 12.25 11.53 0.20
C ASP A 337 12.81 11.96 1.56
N SER A 338 13.87 11.31 2.02
CA SER A 338 14.54 11.62 3.28
C SER A 338 16.04 11.32 3.22
N GLN A 339 16.81 12.24 3.74
CA GLN A 339 18.27 12.10 3.88
C GLN A 339 18.69 11.42 5.19
N ASP A 340 17.77 11.35 6.16
CA ASP A 340 18.06 10.86 7.52
C ASP A 340 17.96 9.33 7.64
N LEU A 341 17.66 8.61 6.55
CA LEU A 341 17.48 7.17 6.56
C LEU A 341 18.81 6.41 6.67
N SER A 342 18.84 5.42 7.55
CA SER A 342 19.97 4.50 7.67
C SER A 342 19.88 3.43 6.57
N LEU A 343 20.55 3.69 5.45
CA LEU A 343 20.60 2.77 4.31
C LEU A 343 21.66 1.68 4.55
N ASN A 344 21.40 0.48 4.03
CA ASN A 344 22.45 -0.54 3.92
C ASN A 344 23.45 -0.16 2.82
N ILE A 345 24.52 -0.93 2.67
CA ILE A 345 25.60 -0.66 1.72
C ILE A 345 25.08 -0.62 0.28
N SER A 346 24.13 -1.51 -0.10
CA SER A 346 23.53 -1.54 -1.44
C SER A 346 22.45 -0.48 -1.68
N ARG A 347 21.99 0.16 -0.62
CA ARG A 347 20.81 1.06 -0.64
C ARG A 347 19.53 0.42 -1.17
N GLU A 348 19.47 -0.91 -1.24
CA GLU A 348 18.28 -1.64 -1.66
C GLU A 348 17.41 -2.09 -0.49
N MET A 349 17.96 -2.04 0.73
CA MET A 349 17.27 -2.41 1.96
C MET A 349 17.53 -1.39 3.06
N LEU A 350 16.51 -1.17 3.87
CA LEU A 350 16.62 -0.39 5.10
C LEU A 350 17.02 -1.33 6.25
N GLN A 351 17.96 -0.91 7.06
CA GLN A 351 18.14 -1.55 8.37
C GLN A 351 16.94 -1.14 9.21
N HIS A 352 16.44 -2.05 10.09
CA HIS A 352 15.28 -1.79 10.99
C HIS A 352 15.36 -0.40 11.60
N ASP A 353 14.82 0.57 10.86
CA ASP A 353 15.11 1.97 11.07
C ASP A 353 14.02 2.60 11.94
N ARG A 354 14.46 3.21 13.03
CA ARG A 354 13.60 3.99 13.91
C ARG A 354 13.01 5.20 13.20
N GLN A 355 13.77 5.78 12.25
CA GLN A 355 13.37 6.90 11.42
C GLN A 355 12.23 6.50 10.48
N LEU A 356 12.32 5.32 9.85
CA LEU A 356 11.28 4.82 8.96
C LEU A 356 9.95 4.62 9.71
N LYS A 357 9.99 4.05 10.90
CA LYS A 357 8.79 3.89 11.75
C LYS A 357 8.18 5.24 12.15
N PHE A 358 9.02 6.24 12.42
CA PHE A 358 8.57 7.59 12.73
C PHE A 358 7.87 8.22 11.51
N ILE A 359 8.47 8.10 10.33
CA ILE A 359 7.88 8.59 9.07
C ILE A 359 6.53 7.89 8.83
N ALA A 360 6.49 6.55 8.89
CA ALA A 360 5.28 5.76 8.69
C ALA A 360 4.13 6.20 9.62
N GLY A 361 4.39 6.38 10.92
CA GLY A 361 3.40 6.84 11.88
C GLY A 361 2.88 8.27 11.60
N ASN A 362 3.73 9.14 11.07
CA ASN A 362 3.31 10.48 10.65
C ASN A 362 2.50 10.46 9.36
N LEU A 363 2.87 9.63 8.38
CA LEU A 363 2.11 9.45 7.13
C LEU A 363 0.73 8.89 7.42
N GLU A 364 0.62 7.89 8.29
CA GLU A 364 -0.67 7.33 8.72
C GLU A 364 -1.61 8.41 9.27
N LYS A 365 -1.11 9.29 10.14
CA LYS A 365 -1.90 10.41 10.68
C LYS A 365 -2.35 11.40 9.60
N LYS A 366 -1.47 11.71 8.64
CA LYS A 366 -1.78 12.63 7.54
C LYS A 366 -2.82 12.03 6.57
N ILE A 367 -2.69 10.74 6.25
CA ILE A 367 -3.66 10.02 5.40
C ILE A 367 -5.02 10.00 6.09
N LYS A 368 -5.08 9.61 7.37
CA LYS A 368 -6.32 9.66 8.15
C LYS A 368 -6.95 11.05 8.15
N ALA A 369 -6.16 12.07 8.40
CA ALA A 369 -6.66 13.45 8.44
C ALA A 369 -7.22 13.92 7.09
N GLU A 370 -6.60 13.55 5.98
CA GLU A 370 -7.10 13.91 4.64
C GLU A 370 -8.38 13.12 4.29
N LEU A 371 -8.47 11.83 4.64
CA LEU A 371 -9.70 11.05 4.50
C LEU A 371 -10.84 11.64 5.34
N GLN A 372 -10.57 12.03 6.58
CA GLN A 372 -11.55 12.68 7.44
C GLN A 372 -12.00 14.03 6.85
N LYS A 373 -11.08 14.81 6.33
CA LYS A 373 -11.39 16.07 5.65
C LYS A 373 -12.28 15.88 4.42
N LEU A 374 -12.03 14.82 3.61
CA LEU A 374 -12.92 14.46 2.50
C LEU A 374 -14.31 14.10 3.02
N LEU A 375 -14.39 13.27 4.07
CA LEU A 375 -15.68 12.86 4.67
C LEU A 375 -16.49 14.06 5.19
N ASP A 376 -15.81 15.02 5.83
CA ASP A 376 -16.46 16.18 6.46
C ASP A 376 -16.82 17.29 5.43
N ASN A 377 -16.03 17.47 4.35
CA ASN A 377 -16.16 18.62 3.45
C ASN A 377 -16.51 18.29 1.99
N ASP A 378 -16.32 17.04 1.56
CA ASP A 378 -16.59 16.58 0.19
C ASP A 378 -17.11 15.15 0.20
N ARG A 379 -18.36 15.01 0.68
CA ARG A 379 -19.00 13.71 0.88
C ARG A 379 -19.06 12.86 -0.39
N GLU A 380 -19.30 13.48 -1.53
CA GLU A 380 -19.39 12.77 -2.81
C GLU A 380 -18.04 12.11 -3.18
N LYS A 381 -16.94 12.85 -3.05
CA LYS A 381 -15.62 12.27 -3.26
C LYS A 381 -15.30 11.19 -2.23
N TYR A 382 -15.70 11.38 -0.97
CA TYR A 382 -15.47 10.36 0.06
C TYR A 382 -16.25 9.08 -0.22
N GLU A 383 -17.51 9.17 -0.65
CA GLU A 383 -18.30 8.00 -1.02
C GLU A 383 -17.73 7.28 -2.25
N LYS A 384 -17.20 8.02 -3.24
CA LYS A 384 -16.45 7.44 -4.36
C LYS A 384 -15.21 6.69 -3.88
N PHE A 385 -14.44 7.28 -2.96
CA PHE A 385 -13.31 6.64 -2.28
C PHE A 385 -13.76 5.38 -1.55
N PHE A 386 -14.81 5.48 -0.74
CA PHE A 386 -15.28 4.37 0.08
C PHE A 386 -15.85 3.21 -0.74
N ALA A 387 -16.47 3.49 -1.89
CA ALA A 387 -16.90 2.47 -2.85
C ALA A 387 -15.71 1.68 -3.42
N ALA A 388 -14.55 2.31 -3.63
CA ALA A 388 -13.35 1.65 -4.15
C ALA A 388 -12.53 0.93 -3.08
N PHE A 389 -12.41 1.51 -1.88
CA PHE A 389 -11.46 1.06 -0.85
C PHE A 389 -12.08 0.83 0.54
N GLY A 390 -13.40 0.99 0.67
CA GLY A 390 -14.11 0.78 1.94
C GLY A 390 -13.83 -0.57 2.59
N PRO A 391 -13.91 -1.70 1.86
CA PRO A 391 -13.55 -3.00 2.41
C PRO A 391 -12.13 -3.02 3.00
N GLN A 392 -11.15 -2.35 2.37
CA GLN A 392 -9.79 -2.30 2.86
C GLN A 392 -9.66 -1.54 4.19
N ILE A 393 -10.39 -0.42 4.34
CA ILE A 393 -10.47 0.31 5.62
C ILE A 393 -11.14 -0.56 6.69
N LYS A 394 -12.24 -1.23 6.34
CA LYS A 394 -12.95 -2.15 7.24
C LYS A 394 -12.07 -3.30 7.71
N TYR A 395 -11.29 -3.93 6.81
CA TYR A 395 -10.32 -4.97 7.16
C TYR A 395 -9.25 -4.49 8.14
N GLY A 396 -8.90 -3.21 8.11
CA GLY A 396 -7.98 -2.61 9.07
C GLY A 396 -8.48 -2.60 10.51
N VAL A 397 -9.80 -2.70 10.73
CA VAL A 397 -10.40 -2.65 12.07
C VAL A 397 -10.09 -3.92 12.87
N PRO A 398 -10.40 -5.15 12.40
CA PRO A 398 -10.06 -6.37 13.12
C PRO A 398 -8.57 -6.76 13.01
N ALA A 399 -7.83 -6.16 12.09
CA ALA A 399 -6.39 -6.44 11.94
C ALA A 399 -5.63 -6.15 13.24
N ASP A 400 -4.57 -6.93 13.48
CA ASP A 400 -3.71 -6.79 14.66
C ASP A 400 -4.51 -6.73 15.98
N TYR A 401 -5.52 -7.58 16.09
CA TYR A 401 -6.41 -7.66 17.27
C TYR A 401 -7.11 -6.32 17.60
N GLY A 402 -7.42 -5.52 16.59
CA GLY A 402 -8.13 -4.26 16.75
C GLY A 402 -7.25 -3.07 17.17
N ALA A 403 -5.94 -3.17 17.00
CA ALA A 403 -4.99 -2.12 17.39
C ALA A 403 -5.28 -0.76 16.74
N LYS A 404 -5.91 -0.75 15.56
CA LYS A 404 -6.24 0.47 14.80
C LYS A 404 -7.73 0.85 14.82
N LYS A 405 -8.57 0.15 15.58
CA LYS A 405 -10.01 0.37 15.59
C LYS A 405 -10.42 1.82 15.88
N GLU A 406 -9.82 2.44 16.89
CA GLU A 406 -10.09 3.85 17.24
C GLU A 406 -9.62 4.84 16.17
N ALA A 407 -8.57 4.48 15.44
CA ALA A 407 -8.09 5.31 14.35
C ALA A 407 -8.98 5.25 13.10
N LEU A 408 -9.67 4.12 12.87
CA LEU A 408 -10.42 3.87 11.64
C LEU A 408 -11.94 4.00 11.78
N GLN A 409 -12.50 3.86 13.00
CA GLN A 409 -13.95 3.84 13.22
C GLN A 409 -14.71 5.05 12.65
N ASP A 410 -14.08 6.24 12.68
CA ASP A 410 -14.70 7.47 12.16
C ASP A 410 -14.72 7.54 10.63
N LEU A 411 -13.94 6.69 9.96
CA LEU A 411 -13.84 6.60 8.50
C LEU A 411 -14.83 5.58 7.89
N LEU A 412 -15.56 4.84 8.74
CA LEU A 412 -16.47 3.79 8.27
C LEU A 412 -17.81 4.38 7.84
N LEU A 413 -18.32 3.92 6.71
CA LEU A 413 -19.67 4.21 6.24
C LEU A 413 -20.50 2.93 6.18
N TYR A 414 -21.74 3.03 6.59
CA TYR A 414 -22.74 1.98 6.51
C TYR A 414 -24.05 2.51 5.99
N TRP A 415 -24.85 1.65 5.38
CA TRP A 415 -26.15 2.03 4.89
C TRP A 415 -27.14 2.16 6.04
N SER A 416 -27.77 3.32 6.18
CA SER A 416 -28.85 3.56 7.13
C SER A 416 -30.18 3.04 6.58
N SER A 417 -30.87 2.20 7.33
CA SER A 417 -32.21 1.71 6.98
C SER A 417 -33.26 2.80 6.97
N LYS A 418 -33.06 3.84 7.80
CA LYS A 418 -33.98 4.97 7.98
C LYS A 418 -33.72 6.08 6.96
N GLU A 419 -32.46 6.47 6.79
CA GLU A 419 -32.09 7.57 5.91
C GLU A 419 -32.00 7.15 4.42
N GLY A 420 -31.86 5.85 4.14
CA GLY A 420 -31.71 5.34 2.77
C GLY A 420 -30.43 5.79 2.07
N LYS A 421 -29.36 6.04 2.83
CA LYS A 421 -28.05 6.48 2.35
C LYS A 421 -26.92 5.95 3.23
N LEU A 422 -25.67 6.11 2.79
CA LEU A 422 -24.50 5.82 3.60
C LEU A 422 -24.36 6.88 4.70
N ILE A 423 -24.10 6.45 5.93
CA ILE A 423 -23.82 7.31 7.09
C ILE A 423 -22.63 6.77 7.87
N SER A 424 -21.92 7.65 8.58
CA SER A 424 -20.87 7.28 9.53
C SER A 424 -21.44 6.90 10.90
N LEU A 425 -20.64 6.23 11.73
CA LEU A 425 -21.01 5.96 13.12
C LEU A 425 -21.26 7.26 13.91
N LYS A 426 -20.53 8.32 13.57
CA LYS A 426 -20.72 9.65 14.17
C LYS A 426 -22.08 10.25 13.82
N GLU A 427 -22.48 10.16 12.55
CA GLU A 427 -23.79 10.63 12.08
C GLU A 427 -24.93 9.82 12.71
N TYR A 428 -24.76 8.49 12.79
CA TYR A 428 -25.72 7.63 13.47
C TYR A 428 -25.89 8.04 14.95
N ALA A 429 -24.77 8.14 15.70
CA ALA A 429 -24.80 8.49 17.12
C ALA A 429 -25.43 9.87 17.39
N ALA A 430 -25.21 10.83 16.49
CA ALA A 430 -25.80 12.17 16.59
C ALA A 430 -27.31 12.19 16.31
N ALA A 431 -27.82 11.23 15.52
CA ALA A 431 -29.25 11.12 15.17
C ALA A 431 -30.03 10.17 16.10
N MET A 432 -29.37 9.54 17.07
CA MET A 432 -30.00 8.60 18.00
C MET A 432 -31.04 9.32 18.89
N PRO A 433 -32.28 8.76 19.06
CA PRO A 433 -33.19 9.18 20.09
C PRO A 433 -32.59 9.05 21.50
N GLU A 434 -33.04 9.89 22.44
CA GLU A 434 -32.51 9.92 23.83
C GLU A 434 -32.69 8.57 24.56
N ASP A 435 -33.80 7.88 24.28
CA ASP A 435 -34.15 6.59 24.86
C ASP A 435 -33.42 5.40 24.20
N GLN A 436 -32.74 5.61 23.06
CA GLN A 436 -32.01 4.55 22.37
C GLN A 436 -30.68 4.27 23.07
N LYS A 437 -30.47 3.01 23.48
CA LYS A 437 -29.28 2.59 24.24
C LYS A 437 -28.14 2.12 23.33
N TYR A 438 -28.48 1.47 22.21
CA TYR A 438 -27.52 0.75 21.37
C TYR A 438 -27.48 1.30 19.94
N ILE A 439 -26.34 1.16 19.29
CA ILE A 439 -26.19 1.30 17.85
C ILE A 439 -26.59 -0.05 17.23
N TYR A 440 -27.73 -0.09 16.56
CA TYR A 440 -28.23 -1.32 15.95
C TYR A 440 -27.62 -1.55 14.57
N TYR A 441 -27.25 -2.80 14.30
CA TYR A 441 -26.75 -3.22 13.00
C TYR A 441 -27.30 -4.58 12.59
N ALA A 442 -27.33 -4.83 11.29
CA ALA A 442 -27.65 -6.13 10.69
C ALA A 442 -26.56 -6.51 9.68
N ASN A 443 -26.06 -7.73 9.76
CA ASN A 443 -25.12 -8.30 8.80
C ASN A 443 -25.85 -9.23 7.83
N GLY A 444 -25.49 -9.20 6.55
CA GLY A 444 -26.02 -10.12 5.54
C GLY A 444 -25.59 -9.75 4.12
N GLU A 445 -26.02 -10.53 3.14
CA GLU A 445 -25.53 -10.43 1.76
C GLU A 445 -26.11 -9.24 0.98
N SER A 446 -27.32 -8.79 1.32
CA SER A 446 -27.93 -7.66 0.61
C SER A 446 -28.83 -6.83 1.51
N ARG A 447 -28.97 -5.54 1.17
CA ARG A 447 -29.82 -4.58 1.89
C ARG A 447 -31.28 -4.98 1.87
N GLU A 448 -31.74 -5.53 0.73
CA GLU A 448 -33.13 -5.98 0.55
C GLU A 448 -33.49 -7.08 1.53
N ARG A 449 -32.62 -8.07 1.70
CA ARG A 449 -32.82 -9.17 2.65
C ARG A 449 -32.76 -8.69 4.10
N LEU A 450 -31.80 -7.83 4.41
CA LEU A 450 -31.67 -7.25 5.75
C LEU A 450 -32.92 -6.45 6.15
N GLY A 451 -33.52 -5.72 5.21
CA GLY A 451 -34.77 -4.98 5.42
C GLY A 451 -35.99 -5.86 5.69
N GLN A 452 -35.93 -7.15 5.36
CA GLN A 452 -37.02 -8.14 5.56
C GLN A 452 -36.84 -8.97 6.83
N LEU A 453 -35.81 -8.75 7.63
CA LEU A 453 -35.61 -9.47 8.88
C LEU A 453 -36.77 -9.17 9.86
N PRO A 454 -37.32 -10.18 10.56
CA PRO A 454 -38.42 -9.98 11.50
C PRO A 454 -38.15 -8.90 12.54
N GLN A 455 -36.93 -8.80 13.01
CA GLN A 455 -36.52 -7.85 14.05
C GLN A 455 -36.57 -6.37 13.60
N MET A 456 -36.55 -6.12 12.28
CA MET A 456 -36.64 -4.75 11.73
C MET A 456 -37.98 -4.07 12.07
N GLU A 457 -39.08 -4.82 12.07
CA GLU A 457 -40.43 -4.28 12.29
C GLU A 457 -40.52 -3.55 13.65
N LYS A 458 -40.03 -4.17 14.72
CA LYS A 458 -40.06 -3.60 16.08
C LYS A 458 -39.19 -2.35 16.23
N LEU A 459 -38.00 -2.36 15.60
CA LEU A 459 -37.09 -1.21 15.62
C LEU A 459 -37.65 -0.02 14.81
N GLN A 460 -38.25 -0.30 13.65
CA GLN A 460 -38.92 0.71 12.83
C GLN A 460 -40.12 1.35 13.56
N GLN A 461 -40.91 0.56 14.27
CA GLN A 461 -42.04 1.08 15.08
C GLN A 461 -41.56 2.03 16.19
N LYS A 462 -40.37 1.79 16.76
CA LYS A 462 -39.71 2.70 17.71
C LYS A 462 -39.00 3.88 17.06
N GLY A 463 -38.90 3.91 15.73
CA GLY A 463 -38.21 4.95 14.97
C GLY A 463 -36.68 4.86 15.06
N TYR A 464 -36.15 3.70 15.48
CA TYR A 464 -34.73 3.47 15.57
C TYR A 464 -34.13 3.09 14.20
N ASP A 465 -32.94 3.56 13.91
CA ASP A 465 -32.23 3.23 12.69
C ASP A 465 -31.42 1.94 12.87
N VAL A 466 -31.17 1.24 11.74
CA VAL A 466 -30.33 0.04 11.69
C VAL A 466 -29.29 0.19 10.58
N LEU A 467 -28.02 0.00 10.91
CA LEU A 467 -26.92 -0.02 9.95
C LEU A 467 -26.88 -1.36 9.22
N PHE A 468 -27.02 -1.35 7.91
CA PHE A 468 -26.84 -2.53 7.07
C PHE A 468 -25.38 -2.70 6.70
N MET A 469 -24.82 -3.83 7.08
CA MET A 469 -23.44 -4.20 6.95
C MET A 469 -23.34 -5.40 6.00
N THR A 470 -22.93 -5.12 4.75
CA THR A 470 -23.03 -6.10 3.64
C THR A 470 -21.69 -6.59 3.12
N ASP A 471 -20.57 -6.09 3.63
CA ASP A 471 -19.25 -6.60 3.27
C ASP A 471 -18.87 -7.82 4.14
N GLU A 472 -18.12 -8.75 3.58
CA GLU A 472 -17.72 -9.99 4.29
C GLU A 472 -17.01 -9.72 5.63
N VAL A 473 -16.19 -8.68 5.67
CA VAL A 473 -15.45 -8.29 6.86
C VAL A 473 -16.39 -7.74 7.96
N ASP A 474 -17.59 -7.30 7.60
CA ASP A 474 -18.55 -6.73 8.55
C ASP A 474 -19.05 -7.75 9.59
N GLY A 475 -18.84 -9.05 9.36
CA GLY A 475 -19.04 -10.06 10.39
C GLY A 475 -18.10 -9.92 11.60
N PHE A 476 -16.97 -9.26 11.42
CA PHE A 476 -15.92 -9.11 12.45
C PHE A 476 -15.83 -7.68 13.00
N VAL A 477 -16.11 -6.67 12.17
CA VAL A 477 -15.94 -5.26 12.52
C VAL A 477 -16.73 -4.85 13.75
N PRO A 478 -18.06 -5.10 13.88
CA PRO A 478 -18.83 -4.68 15.04
C PRO A 478 -18.36 -5.33 16.33
N GLN A 479 -17.97 -6.61 16.28
CA GLN A 479 -17.44 -7.32 17.45
C GLN A 479 -16.11 -6.74 17.92
N THR A 480 -15.25 -6.36 16.97
CA THR A 480 -13.96 -5.74 17.29
C THR A 480 -14.13 -4.33 17.85
N LEU A 481 -15.03 -3.55 17.28
CA LEU A 481 -15.35 -2.21 17.79
C LEU A 481 -15.96 -2.30 19.19
N GLY A 482 -16.92 -3.19 19.38
CA GLY A 482 -17.70 -3.36 20.60
C GLY A 482 -18.61 -2.18 20.89
N LYS A 483 -18.05 -0.97 20.93
CA LYS A 483 -18.76 0.28 21.16
C LYS A 483 -18.19 1.41 20.28
N TYR A 484 -19.03 2.41 20.04
CA TYR A 484 -18.62 3.69 19.46
C TYR A 484 -19.03 4.79 20.44
N GLN A 485 -18.07 5.62 20.87
CA GLN A 485 -18.24 6.49 22.03
C GLN A 485 -18.70 5.66 23.24
N GLU A 486 -19.82 6.04 23.89
CA GLU A 486 -20.37 5.28 25.03
C GLU A 486 -21.50 4.32 24.64
N LYS A 487 -21.82 4.18 23.35
CA LYS A 487 -22.91 3.34 22.83
C LYS A 487 -22.38 2.02 22.31
N GLU A 488 -22.88 0.92 22.81
CA GLU A 488 -22.53 -0.44 22.32
C GLU A 488 -23.18 -0.71 20.96
N LEU A 489 -22.42 -1.43 20.09
CA LEU A 489 -22.97 -1.96 18.84
C LEU A 489 -23.73 -3.25 19.14
N LYS A 490 -24.97 -3.34 18.70
CA LYS A 490 -25.82 -4.50 18.94
C LYS A 490 -26.42 -5.04 17.65
N SER A 491 -26.18 -6.33 17.39
CA SER A 491 -26.80 -7.01 16.26
C SER A 491 -28.31 -7.14 16.50
N ILE A 492 -29.11 -6.87 15.46
CA ILE A 492 -30.57 -7.07 15.55
C ILE A 492 -30.95 -8.55 15.57
N THR A 493 -30.03 -9.43 15.17
CA THR A 493 -30.20 -10.89 15.30
C THR A 493 -29.73 -11.42 16.66
N ALA A 494 -29.21 -10.56 17.56
CA ALA A 494 -28.98 -10.95 18.95
C ALA A 494 -30.32 -11.15 19.65
N GLY A 495 -30.38 -12.13 20.52
CA GLY A 495 -31.68 -12.53 21.12
C GLY A 495 -32.38 -11.46 21.93
N ASP A 496 -31.66 -10.68 22.74
CA ASP A 496 -32.20 -9.54 23.47
C ASP A 496 -31.83 -8.23 22.77
N LEU A 497 -32.78 -7.50 22.25
CA LEU A 497 -32.59 -6.19 21.64
C LEU A 497 -32.49 -5.05 22.67
N GLY A 498 -32.75 -5.33 23.93
CA GLY A 498 -32.80 -4.32 25.01
C GLY A 498 -33.94 -3.33 24.85
N LEU A 499 -34.99 -3.71 24.16
CA LEU A 499 -36.20 -2.90 23.90
C LEU A 499 -37.29 -3.11 24.92
N GLU A 500 -37.21 -4.19 25.70
CA GLU A 500 -38.25 -4.65 26.62
C GLU A 500 -38.14 -3.92 27.96
N THR A 501 -39.31 -3.60 28.50
CA THR A 501 -39.44 -3.12 29.87
C THR A 501 -39.36 -4.29 30.86
N GLU A 502 -39.10 -4.01 32.13
CA GLU A 502 -39.08 -5.07 33.16
C GLU A 502 -40.43 -5.80 33.32
N GLU A 503 -41.54 -5.14 32.99
CA GLU A 503 -42.88 -5.74 33.00
C GLU A 503 -43.06 -6.70 31.82
N GLU A 504 -42.61 -6.29 30.63
CA GLU A 504 -42.63 -7.13 29.43
C GLU A 504 -41.74 -8.37 29.60
N LYS A 505 -40.56 -8.25 30.19
CA LYS A 505 -39.66 -9.38 30.49
C LYS A 505 -40.35 -10.41 31.42
N LYS A 506 -41.02 -9.96 32.49
CA LYS A 506 -41.73 -10.83 33.39
C LYS A 506 -42.90 -11.55 32.67
N ALA A 507 -43.64 -10.82 31.85
CA ALA A 507 -44.71 -11.42 31.04
C ALA A 507 -44.18 -12.45 30.03
N ALA A 508 -43.04 -12.21 29.43
CA ALA A 508 -42.37 -13.16 28.54
C ALA A 508 -41.88 -14.43 29.28
N GLU A 509 -41.35 -14.28 30.50
CA GLU A 509 -40.98 -15.41 31.36
C GLU A 509 -42.17 -16.28 31.72
N GLU A 510 -43.33 -15.67 32.08
CA GLU A 510 -44.56 -16.40 32.37
C GLU A 510 -45.13 -17.13 31.13
N LYS A 511 -45.08 -16.49 29.94
CA LYS A 511 -45.44 -17.12 28.66
C LYS A 511 -44.54 -18.31 28.35
N SER A 512 -43.24 -18.17 28.59
CA SER A 512 -42.23 -19.21 28.37
C SER A 512 -42.48 -20.43 29.25
N GLU A 513 -42.74 -20.23 30.54
CA GLU A 513 -43.04 -21.33 31.47
C GLU A 513 -44.31 -22.09 31.07
N LYS A 514 -45.37 -21.38 30.65
CA LYS A 514 -46.60 -21.98 30.12
C LYS A 514 -46.39 -22.77 28.83
N SER A 515 -45.42 -22.41 28.04
CA SER A 515 -45.10 -23.01 26.74
C SER A 515 -43.99 -24.07 26.82
N LYS A 516 -43.43 -24.32 27.98
CA LYS A 516 -42.25 -25.17 28.20
C LYS A 516 -42.36 -26.56 27.56
N GLN A 517 -43.52 -27.22 27.71
CA GLN A 517 -43.74 -28.54 27.10
C GLN A 517 -43.57 -28.50 25.56
N THR A 518 -44.06 -27.43 24.92
CA THR A 518 -43.95 -27.26 23.47
C THR A 518 -42.52 -26.96 23.06
N LEU A 519 -41.83 -26.08 23.79
CA LEU A 519 -40.44 -25.74 23.50
C LEU A 519 -39.48 -26.94 23.69
N ASP A 520 -39.70 -27.74 24.76
CA ASP A 520 -38.93 -28.96 25.00
C ASP A 520 -39.18 -30.02 23.90
N PHE A 521 -40.43 -30.15 23.43
CA PHE A 521 -40.76 -31.02 22.31
C PHE A 521 -40.04 -30.58 21.01
N VAL A 522 -40.06 -29.29 20.69
CA VAL A 522 -39.38 -28.74 19.53
C VAL A 522 -37.87 -29.00 19.60
N LYS A 523 -37.26 -28.76 20.76
CA LYS A 523 -35.85 -29.01 20.97
C LYS A 523 -35.49 -30.48 20.81
N LYS A 524 -36.30 -31.38 21.37
CA LYS A 524 -36.16 -32.85 21.22
C LYS A 524 -36.24 -33.27 19.75
N THR A 525 -37.20 -32.72 19.00
CA THR A 525 -37.42 -33.03 17.57
C THR A 525 -36.27 -32.58 16.68
N LEU A 526 -35.68 -31.40 16.95
CA LEU A 526 -34.58 -30.85 16.16
C LEU A 526 -33.20 -31.37 16.60
N GLY A 527 -33.05 -31.86 17.84
CA GLY A 527 -31.81 -32.42 18.37
C GLY A 527 -30.65 -31.44 18.27
N ASP A 528 -29.54 -31.91 17.71
CA ASP A 528 -28.30 -31.14 17.57
C ASP A 528 -28.35 -30.02 16.50
N LYS A 529 -29.50 -29.88 15.78
CA LYS A 529 -29.68 -28.80 14.80
C LYS A 529 -29.81 -27.43 15.46
N VAL A 530 -30.27 -27.38 16.73
CA VAL A 530 -30.41 -26.16 17.52
C VAL A 530 -29.81 -26.34 18.90
N ARG A 531 -29.11 -25.32 19.36
CA ARG A 531 -28.60 -25.26 20.74
C ARG A 531 -29.70 -25.01 21.73
N ASP A 532 -30.67 -24.19 21.36
CA ASP A 532 -31.80 -23.82 22.22
C ASP A 532 -33.05 -23.44 21.42
N VAL A 533 -34.20 -23.45 22.09
CA VAL A 533 -35.52 -23.05 21.57
C VAL A 533 -36.19 -22.16 22.60
N ARG A 534 -36.62 -20.96 22.18
CA ARG A 534 -37.22 -19.98 23.10
C ARG A 534 -38.35 -19.17 22.46
N LEU A 535 -39.11 -18.48 23.28
CA LEU A 535 -40.03 -17.45 22.80
C LEU A 535 -39.29 -16.13 22.59
N SER A 536 -39.78 -15.33 21.65
CA SER A 536 -39.25 -13.99 21.39
C SER A 536 -40.38 -13.08 20.94
N ASP A 537 -40.42 -11.89 21.55
CA ASP A 537 -41.38 -10.84 21.19
C ASP A 537 -40.81 -9.94 20.06
N ASN A 538 -39.61 -10.24 19.55
CA ASN A 538 -38.90 -9.42 18.55
C ASN A 538 -39.23 -9.83 17.11
N LEU A 539 -40.19 -10.74 16.89
CA LEU A 539 -40.47 -11.33 15.58
C LEU A 539 -41.58 -10.60 14.79
N GLY A 540 -42.19 -9.54 15.35
CA GLY A 540 -43.23 -8.78 14.67
C GLY A 540 -44.38 -9.69 14.22
N SER A 541 -44.72 -9.66 12.94
CA SER A 541 -45.75 -10.49 12.33
C SER A 541 -45.30 -11.91 11.97
N HIS A 542 -44.02 -12.27 12.18
CA HIS A 542 -43.49 -13.57 11.79
C HIS A 542 -43.63 -14.64 12.87
N PRO A 543 -43.86 -15.91 12.48
CA PRO A 543 -44.10 -17.00 13.44
C PRO A 543 -42.81 -17.49 14.11
N VAL A 544 -41.69 -17.43 13.41
CA VAL A 544 -40.46 -18.09 13.81
C VAL A 544 -39.25 -17.36 13.21
N SER A 545 -38.11 -17.42 13.89
CA SER A 545 -36.80 -16.96 13.40
C SER A 545 -35.68 -17.85 13.93
N VAL A 546 -34.53 -17.87 13.26
CA VAL A 546 -33.31 -18.47 13.79
C VAL A 546 -32.26 -17.38 13.99
N VAL A 547 -31.62 -17.41 15.13
CA VAL A 547 -30.57 -16.46 15.51
C VAL A 547 -29.32 -17.21 15.96
N PRO A 548 -28.13 -16.63 15.80
CA PRO A 548 -26.90 -17.24 16.34
C PRO A 548 -26.89 -17.12 17.87
N ALA A 549 -26.28 -18.09 18.54
CA ALA A 549 -25.90 -17.95 19.93
C ALA A 549 -24.72 -17.00 20.08
N GLU A 550 -24.41 -16.61 21.33
CA GLU A 550 -23.25 -15.77 21.60
C GLU A 550 -21.95 -16.38 21.03
N GLY A 551 -21.11 -15.53 20.44
CA GLY A 551 -19.80 -15.86 19.92
C GLY A 551 -19.71 -15.76 18.40
N MET A 552 -20.09 -16.80 17.66
CA MET A 552 -19.97 -16.84 16.20
C MET A 552 -21.27 -16.40 15.52
N THR A 553 -21.19 -15.44 14.59
CA THR A 553 -22.32 -15.04 13.74
C THR A 553 -22.47 -15.97 12.52
N PHE A 554 -23.61 -15.91 11.84
CA PHE A 554 -23.83 -16.68 10.60
C PHE A 554 -22.92 -16.22 9.47
N GLU A 555 -22.59 -14.92 9.40
CA GLU A 555 -21.66 -14.35 8.43
C GLU A 555 -20.23 -14.85 8.68
N MET A 556 -19.81 -14.95 9.93
CA MET A 556 -18.51 -15.56 10.28
C MET A 556 -18.48 -17.05 9.86
N GLU A 557 -19.55 -17.81 10.09
CA GLU A 557 -19.67 -19.19 9.62
C GLU A 557 -19.52 -19.27 8.10
N LYS A 558 -20.23 -18.41 7.36
CA LYS A 558 -20.13 -18.31 5.88
C LYS A 558 -18.71 -17.99 5.43
N TYR A 559 -18.06 -17.03 6.08
CA TYR A 559 -16.68 -16.66 5.80
C TYR A 559 -15.72 -17.83 6.01
N PHE A 560 -15.76 -18.49 7.19
CA PHE A 560 -14.86 -19.61 7.49
C PHE A 560 -15.07 -20.79 6.54
N LYS A 561 -16.31 -21.10 6.18
CA LYS A 561 -16.60 -22.14 5.17
C LYS A 561 -16.06 -21.83 3.79
N ARG A 562 -15.98 -20.56 3.40
CA ARG A 562 -15.41 -20.15 2.12
C ARG A 562 -13.89 -20.26 2.13
N VAL A 563 -13.23 -19.87 3.24
CA VAL A 563 -11.77 -19.93 3.40
C VAL A 563 -11.30 -21.38 3.53
N ASP A 564 -11.99 -22.18 4.33
CA ASP A 564 -11.73 -23.60 4.52
C ASP A 564 -13.06 -24.37 4.65
N PRO A 565 -13.52 -25.00 3.55
CA PRO A 565 -14.76 -25.78 3.56
C PRO A 565 -14.79 -26.92 4.61
N ASN A 566 -13.62 -27.35 5.08
CA ASN A 566 -13.47 -28.42 6.07
C ASN A 566 -13.23 -27.88 7.49
N SER A 567 -13.30 -26.58 7.72
CA SER A 567 -13.01 -25.97 9.04
C SER A 567 -13.89 -26.51 10.17
N GLY A 568 -15.05 -27.08 9.86
CA GLY A 568 -16.02 -27.53 10.88
C GLY A 568 -16.63 -26.41 11.72
N MET A 569 -16.25 -25.15 11.47
CA MET A 569 -16.75 -23.99 12.22
C MET A 569 -18.21 -23.73 11.85
N LYS A 570 -19.09 -23.80 12.85
CA LYS A 570 -20.53 -23.62 12.70
C LYS A 570 -21.05 -22.78 13.86
N ALA A 571 -21.86 -21.78 13.56
CA ALA A 571 -22.53 -21.00 14.60
C ALA A 571 -23.65 -21.86 15.24
N ASP A 572 -23.70 -21.86 16.55
CA ASP A 572 -24.80 -22.46 17.29
C ASP A 572 -26.09 -21.70 16.99
N ARG A 573 -27.18 -22.43 16.72
CA ARG A 573 -28.48 -21.89 16.33
C ARG A 573 -29.44 -21.90 17.49
N ILE A 574 -30.16 -20.80 17.70
CA ILE A 574 -31.30 -20.69 18.61
C ILE A 574 -32.52 -20.46 17.76
N LEU A 575 -33.54 -21.30 17.93
CA LEU A 575 -34.85 -21.14 17.26
C LEU A 575 -35.78 -20.33 18.15
N GLU A 576 -36.29 -19.22 17.61
CA GLU A 576 -37.21 -18.32 18.30
C GLU A 576 -38.61 -18.45 17.74
N PHE A 577 -39.61 -18.49 18.63
CA PHE A 577 -41.03 -18.52 18.28
C PHE A 577 -41.76 -17.27 18.76
N ASN A 578 -42.68 -16.78 17.95
CA ASN A 578 -43.66 -15.77 18.34
C ASN A 578 -44.87 -16.45 19.01
N ALA A 579 -45.00 -16.29 20.32
CA ALA A 579 -46.07 -16.90 21.09
C ALA A 579 -47.46 -16.38 20.70
N ASP A 580 -47.58 -15.16 20.22
CA ASP A 580 -48.83 -14.50 19.86
C ASP A 580 -49.24 -14.82 18.40
N HIS A 581 -48.40 -15.49 17.61
CA HIS A 581 -48.72 -15.87 16.25
C HIS A 581 -49.65 -17.12 16.22
N PRO A 582 -50.73 -17.14 15.40
CA PRO A 582 -51.69 -18.24 15.36
C PRO A 582 -51.09 -19.63 15.08
N ILE A 583 -49.96 -19.70 14.38
CA ILE A 583 -49.30 -20.98 14.08
C ILE A 583 -48.68 -21.61 15.33
N PHE A 584 -48.25 -20.81 16.33
CA PHE A 584 -47.71 -21.32 17.57
C PHE A 584 -48.79 -22.02 18.41
N ALA A 585 -49.99 -21.44 18.47
CA ALA A 585 -51.14 -22.09 19.12
C ALA A 585 -51.52 -23.42 18.43
N LYS A 586 -51.44 -23.46 17.08
CA LYS A 586 -51.65 -24.72 16.33
C LYS A 586 -50.58 -25.76 16.66
N LEU A 587 -49.33 -25.35 16.81
CA LEU A 587 -48.22 -26.22 17.22
C LEU A 587 -48.47 -26.78 18.63
N GLN A 588 -48.89 -25.96 19.59
CA GLN A 588 -49.22 -26.40 20.95
C GLN A 588 -50.34 -27.48 20.96
N ILE A 589 -51.37 -27.27 20.14
CA ILE A 589 -52.47 -28.26 20.00
C ILE A 589 -51.93 -29.56 19.39
N ALA A 590 -51.08 -29.46 18.34
CA ALA A 590 -50.49 -30.64 17.69
C ALA A 590 -49.62 -31.43 18.67
N VAL A 591 -48.76 -30.75 19.45
CA VAL A 591 -47.92 -31.40 20.49
C VAL A 591 -48.73 -32.18 21.51
N ALA A 592 -49.96 -31.71 21.82
CA ALA A 592 -50.84 -32.38 22.78
C ALA A 592 -51.67 -33.54 22.18
N GLN A 593 -51.94 -33.53 20.87
CA GLN A 593 -52.92 -34.41 20.23
C GLN A 593 -52.37 -35.31 19.12
N ASP A 594 -51.33 -34.90 18.40
CA ASP A 594 -50.81 -35.60 17.23
C ASP A 594 -49.29 -35.33 17.09
N GLU A 595 -48.52 -36.22 17.72
CA GLU A 595 -47.05 -36.09 17.78
C GLU A 595 -46.40 -36.01 16.39
N LYS A 596 -46.90 -36.80 15.41
CA LYS A 596 -46.35 -36.80 14.07
C LYS A 596 -46.61 -35.48 13.34
N LYS A 597 -47.82 -34.95 13.43
CA LYS A 597 -48.13 -33.64 12.86
C LYS A 597 -47.34 -32.52 13.52
N ALA A 598 -47.08 -32.62 14.82
CA ALA A 598 -46.23 -31.68 15.54
C ALA A 598 -44.77 -31.72 15.02
N GLU A 599 -44.22 -32.93 14.81
CA GLU A 599 -42.88 -33.09 14.22
C GLU A 599 -42.79 -32.47 12.83
N ASP A 600 -43.79 -32.72 11.97
CA ASP A 600 -43.82 -32.17 10.60
C ASP A 600 -43.91 -30.62 10.62
N LEU A 601 -44.75 -30.05 11.50
CA LEU A 601 -44.81 -28.60 11.69
C LEU A 601 -43.50 -28.01 12.18
N VAL A 602 -42.82 -28.65 13.14
CA VAL A 602 -41.50 -28.21 13.64
C VAL A 602 -40.48 -28.16 12.53
N LYS A 603 -40.38 -29.21 11.69
CA LYS A 603 -39.46 -29.27 10.57
C LYS A 603 -39.73 -28.18 9.53
N ILE A 604 -41.01 -27.92 9.22
CA ILE A 604 -41.41 -26.86 8.29
C ILE A 604 -41.02 -25.50 8.86
N LEU A 605 -41.37 -25.18 10.10
CA LEU A 605 -41.10 -23.90 10.73
C LEU A 605 -39.57 -23.66 10.87
N TYR A 606 -38.80 -24.69 11.23
CA TYR A 606 -37.36 -24.60 11.29
C TYR A 606 -36.76 -24.30 9.92
N THR A 607 -37.21 -24.98 8.87
CA THR A 607 -36.72 -24.74 7.50
C THR A 607 -37.07 -23.34 7.00
N GLN A 608 -38.30 -22.85 7.33
CA GLN A 608 -38.70 -21.47 7.04
C GLN A 608 -37.78 -20.45 7.74
N ALA A 609 -37.43 -20.69 9.02
CA ALA A 609 -36.52 -19.84 9.76
C ALA A 609 -35.12 -19.81 9.12
N LEU A 610 -34.61 -20.96 8.64
CA LEU A 610 -33.35 -21.03 7.91
C LEU A 610 -33.39 -20.22 6.61
N LEU A 611 -34.49 -20.36 5.82
CA LEU A 611 -34.67 -19.60 4.57
C LEU A 611 -34.70 -18.09 4.81
N MET A 612 -35.37 -17.64 5.87
CA MET A 612 -35.44 -16.22 6.24
C MET A 612 -34.09 -15.67 6.69
N ALA A 613 -33.27 -16.50 7.33
CA ALA A 613 -31.93 -16.15 7.78
C ALA A 613 -30.84 -16.35 6.70
N ASP A 614 -31.25 -16.68 5.46
CA ASP A 614 -30.34 -16.98 4.35
C ASP A 614 -29.30 -18.07 4.69
N LEU A 615 -29.78 -19.11 5.38
CA LEU A 615 -28.99 -20.28 5.73
C LEU A 615 -29.29 -21.45 4.80
N PRO A 616 -28.33 -22.33 4.52
CA PRO A 616 -28.56 -23.48 3.64
C PRO A 616 -29.57 -24.45 4.24
N VAL A 617 -30.50 -24.91 3.40
CA VAL A 617 -31.47 -25.95 3.71
C VAL A 617 -30.87 -27.31 3.35
N GLU A 618 -30.72 -28.20 4.32
CA GLU A 618 -30.08 -29.51 4.14
C GLU A 618 -30.90 -30.43 3.18
N ASN A 619 -32.24 -30.41 3.27
CA ASN A 619 -33.12 -31.25 2.46
C ASN A 619 -34.35 -30.47 1.96
N ALA A 620 -34.17 -29.80 0.81
CA ALA A 620 -35.27 -29.02 0.20
C ALA A 620 -36.41 -29.94 -0.31
N GLY A 621 -36.13 -31.19 -0.68
CA GLY A 621 -37.14 -32.17 -1.09
C GLY A 621 -38.07 -32.53 0.05
N GLU A 622 -37.53 -32.92 1.21
CA GLU A 622 -38.34 -33.22 2.42
C GLU A 622 -39.21 -32.02 2.82
N TYR A 623 -38.67 -30.80 2.77
CA TYR A 623 -39.42 -29.58 3.06
C TYR A 623 -40.61 -29.42 2.10
N THR A 624 -40.41 -29.63 0.81
CA THR A 624 -41.45 -29.53 -0.21
C THR A 624 -42.56 -30.58 0.03
N ASP A 625 -42.18 -31.84 0.30
CA ASP A 625 -43.12 -32.92 0.57
C ASP A 625 -43.95 -32.64 1.81
N LEU A 626 -43.31 -32.15 2.88
CA LEU A 626 -44.00 -31.77 4.13
C LEU A 626 -45.01 -30.63 3.92
N VAL A 627 -44.62 -29.59 3.17
CA VAL A 627 -45.55 -28.48 2.85
C VAL A 627 -46.71 -28.96 2.01
N CYS A 628 -46.48 -29.78 0.99
CA CYS A 628 -47.53 -30.35 0.16
C CYS A 628 -48.48 -31.22 0.95
N SER A 629 -48.00 -32.01 1.93
CA SER A 629 -48.84 -32.85 2.79
C SER A 629 -49.78 -32.07 3.72
N LEU A 630 -49.47 -30.80 4.00
CA LEU A 630 -50.34 -29.92 4.80
C LEU A 630 -51.40 -29.19 3.96
N ILE A 631 -51.19 -29.06 2.66
CA ILE A 631 -52.08 -28.36 1.74
C ILE A 631 -53.13 -29.33 1.14
N GLY A 632 -52.76 -30.57 0.95
CA GLY A 632 -53.64 -31.65 0.42
C GLY A 632 -54.16 -32.54 1.46
#